data_6eb30405472585b3f4abdba29d60c56b
#
_entry.id   6eb30405472585b3f4abdba29d60c56b
#
_cell.length_a   1.000
_cell.length_b   1.000
_cell.length_c   1.000
_cell.angle_alpha   90.00
_cell.angle_beta   90.00
_cell.angle_gamma   90.00
#
_symmetry.space_group_name_H-M   'P 1'
#
loop_
_entity.id
_entity.type
_entity.pdbx_description
1 polymer ?
#
loop_
_entity_poly.entity_id
_entity_poly.type
_entity_poly.pdbx_seq_one_letter_code
_entity_poly.pdbx_strand_id
1 'polypeptide(L)'
;MSALATLFRFRPVVLTVSAAVSAAVSAAVLVPVLTSSPAAAGTAGAAPGTASGTAGTAADTAPRTIAAAERVLKDEVVLTAGKGGTVKVKETIVYRFAGGRGFERKFATRTHESLSEDRVWKIGNIRASSPDGGPTKVTASSSDLRTAVEVSGAKAVTGDRTVVLEYDLRGAITPMGAAEELRWPVVGGWKVPVDEAKATVDGGAMIRSVNCFTGPIGSTIGCTQYYTNHTHTQGVYAQQGMLPGEFMTVVAGLPAGTTGGRAIYERRHTLATAFSVNAVTGGALAGLLVLLVGGVVALYLLRGRDARVVGRKAAEGDQAPLAGAEFEPPDGVRPGQIGTLIDEQADVIDVTATIVDLAVRGYLLIEEEDRARTGRLDWTLRRLDRPQVDLLPYERILLDALLTAPDGTGRDAVQLSELGGTFATKLAQVRSAMYDDVVKQGWFARRPDTVRSRWTVAGILVTLLGIAGTVALALTTEWALAGLALIIAGAALAYGGQYMPAKTARGATVLAHTIGFRAFLERGAVPDGDAVASRQRIALFSRFLPYAVVFDTVPKWAETVKDAGERAEGADNLYWYEGPAEWDLSKFAESMRTFTLATSGSISQSRGM
;
A
#
# COMPACT_ATOMS: atom_id res chain seq x y z
N MET A 1 -10.30 16.80 41.14
CA MET A 1 -10.70 16.57 39.74
C MET A 1 -9.48 16.50 38.79
N SER A 2 -8.29 16.19 39.30
CA SER A 2 -7.03 16.16 38.51
C SER A 2 -6.42 14.76 38.37
N ALA A 3 -7.02 13.71 38.93
CA ALA A 3 -6.52 12.32 38.87
C ALA A 3 -7.04 11.51 37.66
N LEU A 4 -7.93 12.05 36.86
CA LEU A 4 -8.53 11.39 35.70
C LEU A 4 -7.78 11.60 34.36
N ALA A 5 -6.84 12.55 34.32
CA ALA A 5 -6.11 12.86 33.10
C ALA A 5 -4.96 11.88 32.76
N THR A 6 -4.47 11.13 33.73
CA THR A 6 -3.34 10.19 33.57
C THR A 6 -3.78 8.80 33.07
N LEU A 7 -5.07 8.47 33.15
CA LEU A 7 -5.64 7.21 32.65
C LEU A 7 -5.92 7.22 31.14
N PHE A 8 -5.77 8.37 30.48
CA PHE A 8 -6.12 8.54 29.05
C PHE A 8 -4.99 8.27 28.06
N ARG A 9 -3.78 7.93 28.50
CA ARG A 9 -2.69 7.53 27.57
C ARG A 9 -2.85 6.13 26.97
N PHE A 10 -3.84 5.36 27.36
CA PHE A 10 -4.12 4.01 26.83
C PHE A 10 -5.20 3.94 25.73
N ARG A 11 -5.77 5.07 25.32
CA ARG A 11 -6.74 5.14 24.22
C ARG A 11 -6.18 5.21 22.78
N PRO A 12 -4.88 5.46 22.50
CA PRO A 12 -4.46 5.59 21.10
C PRO A 12 -4.36 4.27 20.34
N VAL A 13 -4.27 3.10 21.01
CA VAL A 13 -4.04 1.83 20.30
C VAL A 13 -5.23 1.42 19.42
N VAL A 14 -6.46 1.61 19.89
CA VAL A 14 -7.65 1.29 19.09
C VAL A 14 -7.91 2.36 18.03
N LEU A 15 -7.67 3.64 18.34
CA LEU A 15 -7.82 4.75 17.40
C LEU A 15 -6.72 4.79 16.34
N THR A 16 -5.48 4.42 16.66
CA THR A 16 -4.37 4.40 15.70
C THR A 16 -4.43 3.19 14.77
N VAL A 17 -4.94 2.04 15.23
CA VAL A 17 -5.22 0.90 14.33
C VAL A 17 -6.35 1.27 13.38
N SER A 18 -7.39 1.96 13.83
CA SER A 18 -8.47 2.48 12.97
C SER A 18 -7.95 3.52 11.97
N ALA A 19 -7.05 4.42 12.38
CA ALA A 19 -6.43 5.42 11.50
C ALA A 19 -5.46 4.79 10.49
N ALA A 20 -4.67 3.80 10.90
CA ALA A 20 -3.78 3.08 10.00
C ALA A 20 -4.55 2.21 8.99
N VAL A 21 -5.64 1.58 9.41
CA VAL A 21 -6.56 0.86 8.51
C VAL A 21 -7.25 1.82 7.56
N SER A 22 -7.71 3.00 8.02
CA SER A 22 -8.31 4.02 7.16
C SER A 22 -7.31 4.62 6.17
N ALA A 23 -6.05 4.86 6.57
CA ALA A 23 -4.99 5.34 5.69
C ALA A 23 -4.58 4.29 4.66
N ALA A 24 -4.49 3.01 5.04
CA ALA A 24 -4.19 1.92 4.11
C ALA A 24 -5.32 1.68 3.10
N VAL A 25 -6.58 1.80 3.53
CA VAL A 25 -7.75 1.70 2.64
C VAL A 25 -7.81 2.91 1.71
N SER A 26 -7.50 4.12 2.19
CA SER A 26 -7.46 5.33 1.35
C SER A 26 -6.31 5.31 0.33
N ALA A 27 -5.16 4.76 0.69
CA ALA A 27 -4.02 4.60 -0.24
C ALA A 27 -4.27 3.52 -1.30
N ALA A 28 -5.05 2.47 -0.99
CA ALA A 28 -5.41 1.42 -1.95
C ALA A 28 -6.49 1.87 -2.96
N VAL A 29 -7.27 2.92 -2.65
CA VAL A 29 -8.31 3.49 -3.54
C VAL A 29 -7.74 4.54 -4.49
N LEU A 30 -6.56 5.10 -4.21
CA LEU A 30 -5.83 6.02 -5.09
C LEU A 30 -4.93 5.26 -6.09
N VAL A 31 -5.52 4.35 -6.87
CA VAL A 31 -4.95 3.98 -8.17
C VAL A 31 -5.21 5.16 -9.10
N PRO A 32 -4.18 5.81 -9.67
CA PRO A 32 -4.40 6.87 -10.63
C PRO A 32 -5.16 6.27 -11.83
N VAL A 33 -6.38 6.72 -12.03
CA VAL A 33 -7.07 6.57 -13.30
C VAL A 33 -6.25 7.38 -14.30
N LEU A 34 -5.35 6.71 -15.01
CA LEU A 34 -4.72 7.25 -16.21
C LEU A 34 -5.83 7.44 -17.23
N THR A 35 -6.46 8.60 -17.19
CA THR A 35 -7.28 9.10 -18.28
C THR A 35 -6.34 9.34 -19.44
N SER A 36 -6.34 8.42 -20.40
CA SER A 36 -5.77 8.65 -21.71
C SER A 36 -6.62 9.73 -22.40
N SER A 37 -6.15 10.96 -22.37
CA SER A 37 -6.67 12.03 -23.23
C SER A 37 -6.42 11.66 -24.69
N PRO A 38 -7.42 11.77 -25.58
CA PRO A 38 -7.17 11.63 -27.01
C PRO A 38 -6.29 12.79 -27.46
N ALA A 39 -5.17 12.47 -28.11
CA ALA A 39 -4.29 13.44 -28.74
C ALA A 39 -5.08 14.23 -29.78
N ALA A 40 -5.16 15.52 -29.60
CA ALA A 40 -5.68 16.46 -30.60
C ALA A 40 -4.78 16.39 -31.84
N ALA A 41 -5.37 16.00 -32.97
CA ALA A 41 -4.74 16.08 -34.28
C ALA A 41 -4.51 17.54 -34.62
N GLY A 42 -3.25 17.96 -34.64
CA GLY A 42 -2.83 19.26 -35.09
C GLY A 42 -3.05 19.38 -36.60
N THR A 43 -3.84 20.36 -37.00
CA THR A 43 -3.96 20.80 -38.40
C THR A 43 -2.66 21.45 -38.82
N ALA A 44 -1.90 20.76 -39.70
CA ALA A 44 -0.79 21.37 -40.42
C ALA A 44 -1.34 22.12 -41.64
N GLY A 45 -1.27 23.41 -41.60
CA GLY A 45 -1.55 24.28 -42.74
C GLY A 45 -0.51 24.08 -43.85
N ALA A 46 -0.97 23.77 -45.06
CA ALA A 46 -0.15 23.73 -46.25
C ALA A 46 -0.13 25.12 -46.89
N ALA A 47 1.07 25.67 -47.02
CA ALA A 47 1.32 26.85 -47.85
C ALA A 47 1.46 26.45 -49.34
N PRO A 48 1.04 27.26 -50.33
CA PRO A 48 1.13 26.94 -51.74
C PRO A 48 2.53 27.25 -52.26
N GLY A 49 3.23 26.22 -52.73
CA GLY A 49 4.47 26.35 -53.49
C GLY A 49 4.20 26.31 -54.98
N THR A 50 4.52 27.37 -55.64
CA THR A 50 4.59 27.49 -57.12
C THR A 50 5.71 26.60 -57.65
N ALA A 51 5.41 25.71 -58.59
CA ALA A 51 6.41 25.02 -59.40
C ALA A 51 6.12 25.21 -60.88
N SER A 52 7.12 25.79 -61.49
CA SER A 52 7.33 26.05 -62.89
C SER A 52 7.48 24.77 -63.72
N GLY A 53 6.94 24.79 -64.94
CA GLY A 53 6.91 23.62 -65.81
C GLY A 53 8.25 23.26 -66.46
N THR A 54 8.32 22.01 -66.91
CA THR A 54 9.10 21.61 -68.10
C THR A 54 8.33 20.51 -68.82
N ALA A 55 8.12 20.77 -70.14
CA ALA A 55 7.54 19.84 -71.10
C ALA A 55 8.52 18.67 -71.37
N GLY A 56 8.03 17.45 -71.41
CA GLY A 56 8.81 16.27 -71.80
C GLY A 56 7.91 15.15 -72.33
N THR A 57 7.91 15.08 -73.66
CA THR A 57 7.71 13.94 -74.60
C THR A 57 6.63 12.92 -74.32
N ALA A 58 5.69 12.82 -75.23
CA ALA A 58 4.72 11.79 -75.44
C ALA A 58 5.38 10.41 -75.60
N ALA A 59 4.96 9.43 -74.76
CA ALA A 59 5.23 8.02 -74.99
C ALA A 59 3.91 7.27 -74.80
N ASP A 60 3.51 6.66 -75.84
CA ASP A 60 2.70 5.48 -76.11
C ASP A 60 1.68 5.08 -74.97
N THR A 61 0.43 5.50 -75.20
CA THR A 61 -0.70 5.11 -74.36
C THR A 61 -1.37 3.88 -74.93
N ALA A 62 -0.82 2.69 -74.63
CA ALA A 62 -1.64 1.49 -74.63
C ALA A 62 -2.72 1.63 -73.52
N PRO A 63 -3.98 1.27 -73.79
CA PRO A 63 -5.03 1.35 -72.79
C PRO A 63 -4.69 0.37 -71.67
N ARG A 64 -4.18 0.90 -70.54
CA ARG A 64 -4.14 0.15 -69.29
C ARG A 64 -5.58 -0.12 -68.90
N THR A 65 -6.05 -1.37 -69.15
CA THR A 65 -7.24 -1.90 -68.54
C THR A 65 -7.09 -1.74 -67.02
N ILE A 66 -7.80 -0.75 -66.48
CA ILE A 66 -7.85 -0.56 -65.01
C ILE A 66 -8.46 -1.89 -64.51
N ALA A 67 -7.66 -2.75 -63.92
CA ALA A 67 -8.13 -3.97 -63.26
C ALA A 67 -9.24 -3.51 -62.32
N ALA A 68 -10.44 -4.03 -62.48
CA ALA A 68 -11.59 -3.68 -61.67
C ALA A 68 -11.24 -3.96 -60.22
N ALA A 69 -11.30 -2.93 -59.34
CA ALA A 69 -10.96 -3.05 -57.92
C ALA A 69 -11.82 -4.11 -57.28
N GLU A 70 -11.22 -4.96 -56.42
CA GLU A 70 -11.94 -5.97 -55.65
C GLU A 70 -13.03 -5.34 -54.82
N ARG A 71 -14.24 -5.93 -54.81
CA ARG A 71 -15.39 -5.49 -54.02
C ARG A 71 -16.42 -6.61 -53.85
N VAL A 72 -17.27 -6.47 -52.86
CA VAL A 72 -18.49 -7.25 -52.71
C VAL A 72 -19.60 -6.51 -53.45
N LEU A 73 -20.10 -7.06 -54.53
CA LEU A 73 -21.21 -6.48 -55.28
C LEU A 73 -22.53 -6.66 -54.57
N LYS A 74 -22.75 -7.83 -53.98
CA LYS A 74 -23.94 -8.16 -53.23
C LYS A 74 -23.61 -9.15 -52.10
N ASP A 75 -24.13 -8.86 -50.94
CA ASP A 75 -24.05 -9.76 -49.76
C ASP A 75 -25.47 -9.96 -49.22
N GLU A 76 -26.07 -11.12 -49.52
CA GLU A 76 -27.44 -11.46 -49.15
C GLU A 76 -27.44 -12.56 -48.08
N VAL A 77 -27.97 -12.25 -46.90
CA VAL A 77 -27.94 -13.12 -45.72
C VAL A 77 -29.37 -13.53 -45.32
N VAL A 78 -29.63 -14.81 -45.23
CA VAL A 78 -30.87 -15.37 -44.73
C VAL A 78 -30.60 -16.01 -43.36
N LEU A 79 -31.29 -15.54 -42.33
CA LEU A 79 -31.23 -16.09 -40.97
C LEU A 79 -32.54 -16.82 -40.66
N THR A 80 -32.45 -18.08 -40.29
CA THR A 80 -33.60 -18.86 -39.87
C THR A 80 -33.46 -19.24 -38.40
N ALA A 81 -34.35 -18.67 -37.56
CA ALA A 81 -34.36 -18.96 -36.13
C ALA A 81 -34.94 -20.34 -35.83
N GLY A 82 -34.13 -21.21 -35.23
CA GLY A 82 -34.51 -22.56 -34.87
C GLY A 82 -34.78 -22.75 -33.38
N LYS A 83 -35.48 -23.84 -33.02
CA LYS A 83 -35.65 -24.23 -31.62
C LYS A 83 -34.31 -24.55 -30.98
N GLY A 84 -34.16 -24.23 -29.67
CA GLY A 84 -32.91 -24.37 -28.93
C GLY A 84 -31.91 -23.24 -29.16
N GLY A 85 -32.35 -22.11 -29.76
CA GLY A 85 -31.56 -20.88 -29.90
C GLY A 85 -30.43 -20.94 -30.93
N THR A 86 -30.42 -21.95 -31.79
CA THR A 86 -29.50 -22.03 -32.94
C THR A 86 -30.12 -21.31 -34.12
N VAL A 87 -29.42 -20.35 -34.70
CA VAL A 87 -29.83 -19.66 -35.93
C VAL A 87 -29.01 -20.21 -37.08
N LYS A 88 -29.69 -20.77 -38.10
CA LYS A 88 -29.04 -21.18 -39.34
C LYS A 88 -28.89 -19.98 -40.24
N VAL A 89 -27.68 -19.76 -40.74
CA VAL A 89 -27.36 -18.63 -41.59
C VAL A 89 -26.88 -19.12 -42.95
N LYS A 90 -27.47 -18.55 -44.00
CA LYS A 90 -27.05 -18.73 -45.38
C LYS A 90 -26.70 -17.36 -45.94
N GLU A 91 -25.41 -17.11 -46.23
CA GLU A 91 -24.87 -15.89 -46.76
C GLU A 91 -24.46 -16.12 -48.23
N THR A 92 -25.05 -15.39 -49.16
CA THR A 92 -24.78 -15.46 -50.60
C THR A 92 -24.03 -14.21 -51.02
N ILE A 93 -22.76 -14.38 -51.37
CA ILE A 93 -21.81 -13.31 -51.64
C ILE A 93 -21.49 -13.30 -53.14
N VAL A 94 -21.77 -12.20 -53.80
CA VAL A 94 -21.28 -11.94 -55.16
C VAL A 94 -20.03 -11.06 -55.03
N TYR A 95 -18.87 -11.70 -55.28
CA TYR A 95 -17.57 -11.03 -55.09
C TYR A 95 -16.88 -10.83 -56.45
N ARG A 96 -16.36 -9.62 -56.69
CA ARG A 96 -15.53 -9.29 -57.86
C ARG A 96 -14.08 -9.53 -57.56
N PHE A 97 -13.50 -10.56 -58.19
CA PHE A 97 -12.11 -10.96 -58.02
C PHE A 97 -11.22 -10.26 -59.05
N ALA A 98 -10.06 -9.73 -58.62
CA ALA A 98 -9.05 -9.12 -59.47
C ALA A 98 -7.82 -10.02 -59.72
N GLY A 99 -7.95 -11.35 -59.53
CA GLY A 99 -6.86 -12.32 -59.69
C GLY A 99 -6.43 -12.97 -58.36
N GLY A 100 -7.17 -12.74 -57.30
CA GLY A 100 -6.97 -13.39 -56.01
C GLY A 100 -7.40 -14.86 -55.99
N ARG A 101 -6.93 -15.64 -55.01
CA ARG A 101 -7.35 -17.05 -54.80
C ARG A 101 -8.52 -17.21 -53.84
N GLY A 102 -9.01 -16.12 -53.24
CA GLY A 102 -10.07 -16.17 -52.24
C GLY A 102 -10.28 -14.83 -51.57
N PHE A 103 -11.08 -14.81 -50.53
CA PHE A 103 -11.34 -13.62 -49.70
C PHE A 103 -11.40 -13.99 -48.22
N GLU A 104 -11.28 -13.01 -47.34
CA GLU A 104 -11.40 -13.14 -45.88
C GLU A 104 -12.68 -12.44 -45.41
N ARG A 105 -13.55 -13.17 -44.72
CA ARG A 105 -14.76 -12.69 -44.06
C ARG A 105 -14.54 -12.66 -42.54
N LYS A 106 -14.63 -11.51 -41.92
CA LYS A 106 -14.45 -11.35 -40.46
C LYS A 106 -15.79 -11.19 -39.76
N PHE A 107 -16.09 -12.08 -38.86
CA PHE A 107 -17.26 -12.03 -37.99
C PHE A 107 -16.86 -11.41 -36.66
N ALA A 108 -17.65 -10.45 -36.16
CA ALA A 108 -17.54 -9.96 -34.79
C ALA A 108 -18.20 -10.99 -33.85
N THR A 109 -17.39 -11.85 -33.25
CA THR A 109 -17.87 -12.93 -32.41
C THR A 109 -17.81 -12.67 -30.92
N ARG A 110 -17.30 -11.51 -30.56
CA ARG A 110 -17.24 -11.04 -29.16
C ARG A 110 -17.36 -9.52 -29.09
N THR A 111 -18.15 -9.01 -28.18
CA THR A 111 -18.24 -7.59 -27.84
C THR A 111 -18.23 -7.40 -26.33
N HIS A 112 -17.63 -6.29 -25.88
CA HIS A 112 -17.62 -5.90 -24.47
C HIS A 112 -19.00 -5.34 -24.10
N GLU A 113 -19.77 -6.07 -23.29
CA GLU A 113 -21.08 -5.65 -22.84
C GLU A 113 -20.97 -4.82 -21.55
N SER A 114 -20.04 -5.21 -20.66
CA SER A 114 -19.74 -4.50 -19.41
C SER A 114 -18.24 -4.57 -19.09
N LEU A 115 -17.84 -3.96 -17.97
CA LEU A 115 -16.44 -4.05 -17.48
C LEU A 115 -16.03 -5.49 -17.11
N SER A 116 -17.00 -6.35 -16.82
CA SER A 116 -16.78 -7.71 -16.31
C SER A 116 -17.25 -8.82 -17.22
N GLU A 117 -17.99 -8.51 -18.28
CA GLU A 117 -18.63 -9.52 -19.13
C GLU A 117 -18.54 -9.15 -20.59
N ASP A 118 -18.18 -10.15 -21.40
CA ASP A 118 -18.21 -10.11 -22.84
C ASP A 118 -19.42 -10.92 -23.34
N ARG A 119 -20.13 -10.36 -24.31
CA ARG A 119 -21.11 -11.10 -25.09
C ARG A 119 -20.40 -11.87 -26.18
N VAL A 120 -20.68 -13.15 -26.28
CA VAL A 120 -20.01 -14.07 -27.22
C VAL A 120 -21.03 -14.71 -28.16
N TRP A 121 -20.70 -14.76 -29.44
CA TRP A 121 -21.41 -15.50 -30.45
C TRP A 121 -20.54 -16.64 -30.92
N LYS A 122 -21.12 -17.85 -30.96
CA LYS A 122 -20.42 -19.05 -31.41
C LYS A 122 -20.86 -19.39 -32.81
N ILE A 123 -19.93 -19.45 -33.76
CA ILE A 123 -20.14 -19.84 -35.14
C ILE A 123 -19.58 -21.23 -35.30
N GLY A 124 -20.36 -22.12 -35.90
CA GLY A 124 -19.94 -23.50 -36.15
C GLY A 124 -20.46 -24.02 -37.48
N ASN A 125 -20.01 -25.21 -37.87
CA ASN A 125 -20.45 -25.92 -39.08
C ASN A 125 -20.32 -25.10 -40.38
N ILE A 126 -19.25 -24.30 -40.49
CA ILE A 126 -19.05 -23.40 -41.65
C ILE A 126 -18.75 -24.22 -42.92
N ARG A 127 -19.54 -23.99 -43.97
CA ARG A 127 -19.37 -24.61 -45.28
C ARG A 127 -19.45 -23.55 -46.37
N ALA A 128 -18.66 -23.74 -47.42
CA ALA A 128 -18.72 -22.87 -48.58
C ALA A 128 -19.03 -23.69 -49.84
N SER A 129 -19.86 -23.16 -50.72
CA SER A 129 -20.14 -23.69 -52.05
C SER A 129 -20.16 -22.56 -53.06
N SER A 130 -19.94 -22.85 -54.34
CA SER A 130 -19.98 -21.87 -55.39
C SER A 130 -20.61 -22.49 -56.66
N PRO A 131 -21.71 -21.92 -57.19
CA PRO A 131 -22.38 -22.46 -58.37
C PRO A 131 -21.62 -22.13 -59.66
N ASP A 132 -20.75 -21.12 -59.66
CA ASP A 132 -20.06 -20.59 -60.85
C ASP A 132 -18.53 -20.79 -60.80
N GLY A 133 -18.04 -21.70 -59.94
CA GLY A 133 -16.63 -22.07 -59.90
C GLY A 133 -15.74 -21.12 -59.10
N GLY A 134 -16.30 -20.37 -58.16
CA GLY A 134 -15.55 -19.58 -57.19
C GLY A 134 -14.86 -20.45 -56.13
N PRO A 135 -14.13 -19.84 -55.18
CA PRO A 135 -13.41 -20.53 -54.09
C PRO A 135 -14.38 -21.17 -53.10
N THR A 136 -14.02 -22.39 -52.61
CA THR A 136 -14.90 -23.15 -51.68
C THR A 136 -14.17 -23.76 -50.47
N LYS A 137 -12.83 -23.68 -50.41
CA LYS A 137 -12.09 -24.21 -49.26
C LYS A 137 -12.18 -23.23 -48.10
N VAL A 138 -12.74 -23.66 -46.98
CA VAL A 138 -12.93 -22.85 -45.79
C VAL A 138 -11.81 -23.13 -44.78
N THR A 139 -11.19 -22.08 -44.26
CA THR A 139 -10.31 -22.11 -43.08
C THR A 139 -10.80 -21.07 -42.10
N ALA A 140 -11.13 -21.47 -40.87
CA ALA A 140 -11.57 -20.56 -39.83
C ALA A 140 -10.48 -20.40 -38.75
N SER A 141 -10.21 -19.15 -38.35
CA SER A 141 -9.33 -18.82 -37.25
C SER A 141 -10.04 -17.84 -36.31
N SER A 142 -9.98 -18.11 -35.02
CA SER A 142 -10.60 -17.26 -34.00
C SER A 142 -9.55 -16.48 -33.25
N SER A 143 -9.75 -15.18 -33.09
CA SER A 143 -9.03 -14.28 -32.21
C SER A 143 -9.98 -13.80 -31.09
N ASP A 144 -9.45 -13.03 -30.11
CA ASP A 144 -10.22 -12.60 -28.95
C ASP A 144 -11.57 -11.93 -29.26
N LEU A 145 -11.64 -11.11 -30.31
CA LEU A 145 -12.85 -10.35 -30.65
C LEU A 145 -13.53 -10.80 -31.93
N ARG A 146 -12.87 -11.59 -32.78
CA ARG A 146 -13.33 -11.90 -34.14
C ARG A 146 -13.00 -13.31 -34.55
N THR A 147 -13.89 -13.90 -35.34
CA THR A 147 -13.60 -15.12 -36.09
C THR A 147 -13.40 -14.71 -37.55
N ALA A 148 -12.23 -15.01 -38.09
CA ALA A 148 -11.91 -14.79 -39.49
C ALA A 148 -12.14 -16.12 -40.24
N VAL A 149 -12.91 -16.05 -41.31
CA VAL A 149 -13.18 -17.17 -42.23
C VAL A 149 -12.53 -16.82 -43.56
N GLU A 150 -11.47 -17.54 -43.90
CA GLU A 150 -10.82 -17.48 -45.19
C GLU A 150 -11.48 -18.48 -46.14
N VAL A 151 -11.99 -18.01 -47.28
CA VAL A 151 -12.51 -18.85 -48.34
C VAL A 151 -11.53 -18.79 -49.51
N SER A 152 -10.87 -19.91 -49.79
CA SER A 152 -9.80 -19.98 -50.81
C SER A 152 -10.06 -21.07 -51.87
N GLY A 153 -9.43 -20.89 -53.01
CA GLY A 153 -9.45 -21.81 -54.13
C GLY A 153 -8.07 -22.29 -54.55
N ALA A 154 -7.98 -23.38 -55.29
CA ALA A 154 -6.72 -23.88 -55.80
C ALA A 154 -6.11 -22.99 -56.88
N LYS A 155 -6.93 -22.25 -57.64
CA LYS A 155 -6.53 -21.36 -58.74
C LYS A 155 -6.92 -19.91 -58.47
N ALA A 156 -6.21 -19.00 -59.08
CA ALA A 156 -6.59 -17.58 -59.12
C ALA A 156 -7.90 -17.40 -59.89
N VAL A 157 -8.76 -16.54 -59.41
CA VAL A 157 -10.09 -16.25 -59.94
C VAL A 157 -10.17 -14.77 -60.37
N THR A 158 -10.83 -14.52 -61.48
CA THR A 158 -11.09 -13.14 -61.98
C THR A 158 -12.57 -12.99 -62.30
N GLY A 159 -13.03 -11.74 -62.26
CA GLY A 159 -14.44 -11.43 -62.53
C GLY A 159 -15.37 -11.75 -61.37
N ASP A 160 -16.66 -11.66 -61.63
CA ASP A 160 -17.69 -11.79 -60.63
C ASP A 160 -17.96 -13.28 -60.37
N ARG A 161 -17.97 -13.71 -59.09
CA ARG A 161 -18.26 -15.07 -58.66
C ARG A 161 -19.19 -15.06 -57.47
N THR A 162 -20.08 -16.05 -57.42
CA THR A 162 -20.98 -16.25 -56.29
C THR A 162 -20.43 -17.32 -55.37
N VAL A 163 -20.33 -16.97 -54.09
CA VAL A 163 -19.95 -17.89 -53.02
C VAL A 163 -21.07 -17.92 -51.98
N VAL A 164 -21.50 -19.13 -51.63
CA VAL A 164 -22.52 -19.32 -50.60
C VAL A 164 -21.86 -19.90 -49.35
N LEU A 165 -21.94 -19.16 -48.23
CA LEU A 165 -21.52 -19.62 -46.92
C LEU A 165 -22.74 -20.06 -46.12
N GLU A 166 -22.68 -21.25 -45.52
CA GLU A 166 -23.67 -21.75 -44.59
C GLU A 166 -23.02 -22.02 -43.25
N TYR A 167 -23.63 -21.53 -42.17
CA TYR A 167 -23.10 -21.73 -40.82
C TYR A 167 -24.20 -21.69 -39.75
N ASP A 168 -23.93 -22.32 -38.61
CA ASP A 168 -24.78 -22.27 -37.41
C ASP A 168 -24.29 -21.19 -36.46
N LEU A 169 -25.20 -20.36 -35.97
CA LEU A 169 -24.93 -19.27 -35.04
C LEU A 169 -25.64 -19.52 -33.71
N ARG A 170 -24.93 -19.40 -32.60
CA ARG A 170 -25.47 -19.47 -31.23
C ARG A 170 -25.13 -18.22 -30.45
N GLY A 171 -25.97 -17.84 -29.46
CA GLY A 171 -25.79 -16.67 -28.63
C GLY A 171 -26.39 -15.39 -29.22
N ALA A 172 -27.02 -15.44 -30.44
CA ALA A 172 -27.64 -14.29 -31.07
C ALA A 172 -29.02 -13.92 -30.48
N ILE A 173 -29.61 -14.80 -29.69
CA ILE A 173 -30.94 -14.61 -29.13
C ILE A 173 -30.83 -14.29 -27.63
N THR A 174 -31.53 -13.25 -27.19
CA THR A 174 -31.60 -12.80 -25.81
C THR A 174 -33.05 -12.79 -25.35
N PRO A 175 -33.42 -13.48 -24.27
CA PRO A 175 -34.74 -13.35 -23.69
C PRO A 175 -34.90 -11.94 -23.02
N MET A 176 -35.98 -11.26 -23.35
CA MET A 176 -36.31 -9.92 -22.85
C MET A 176 -37.73 -9.89 -22.27
N GLY A 177 -37.93 -10.45 -21.09
CA GLY A 177 -39.23 -10.52 -20.43
C GLY A 177 -40.26 -11.31 -21.27
N ALA A 178 -41.25 -10.62 -21.88
CA ALA A 178 -42.30 -11.19 -22.70
C ALA A 178 -41.91 -11.36 -24.20
N ALA A 179 -40.61 -11.17 -24.54
CA ALA A 179 -40.09 -11.24 -25.89
C ALA A 179 -38.74 -11.97 -25.95
N GLU A 180 -38.31 -12.36 -27.12
CA GLU A 180 -36.94 -12.75 -27.45
C GLU A 180 -36.40 -11.78 -28.49
N GLU A 181 -35.15 -11.28 -28.31
CA GLU A 181 -34.48 -10.43 -29.29
C GLU A 181 -33.39 -11.22 -30.00
N LEU A 182 -33.47 -11.32 -31.30
CA LEU A 182 -32.39 -11.77 -32.17
C LEU A 182 -31.58 -10.56 -32.57
N ARG A 183 -30.27 -10.55 -32.24
CA ARG A 183 -29.34 -9.47 -32.58
C ARG A 183 -28.05 -10.04 -33.15
N TRP A 184 -27.70 -9.68 -34.39
CA TRP A 184 -26.50 -10.15 -35.05
C TRP A 184 -25.94 -9.16 -36.06
N PRO A 185 -24.59 -8.87 -36.08
CA PRO A 185 -23.93 -8.15 -37.16
C PRO A 185 -23.81 -9.06 -38.40
N VAL A 186 -24.82 -9.02 -39.24
CA VAL A 186 -25.01 -9.98 -40.34
C VAL A 186 -24.05 -9.80 -41.50
N VAL A 187 -23.79 -8.55 -41.93
CA VAL A 187 -22.84 -8.18 -42.99
C VAL A 187 -21.77 -7.29 -42.41
N GLY A 188 -20.52 -7.42 -42.84
CA GLY A 188 -19.45 -6.51 -42.49
C GLY A 188 -18.14 -7.19 -42.14
N GLY A 189 -17.14 -6.42 -41.70
CA GLY A 189 -15.77 -6.88 -41.49
C GLY A 189 -15.02 -7.22 -42.78
N TRP A 190 -15.53 -6.73 -43.90
CA TRP A 190 -14.89 -6.83 -45.19
C TRP A 190 -13.70 -5.85 -45.31
N LYS A 191 -12.64 -6.27 -46.00
CA LYS A 191 -11.49 -5.38 -46.34
C LYS A 191 -11.75 -4.53 -47.57
N VAL A 192 -12.83 -4.82 -48.27
CA VAL A 192 -13.26 -4.17 -49.50
C VAL A 192 -14.65 -3.57 -49.29
N PRO A 193 -15.07 -2.59 -50.12
CA PRO A 193 -16.41 -2.01 -50.03
C PRO A 193 -17.47 -3.05 -50.43
N VAL A 194 -18.69 -2.86 -49.87
CA VAL A 194 -19.87 -3.65 -50.19
C VAL A 194 -20.90 -2.73 -50.84
N ASP A 195 -21.26 -3.02 -52.09
CA ASP A 195 -22.19 -2.19 -52.84
C ASP A 195 -23.62 -2.33 -52.35
N GLU A 196 -24.09 -3.58 -52.16
CA GLU A 196 -25.42 -3.91 -51.64
C GLU A 196 -25.34 -4.97 -50.57
N ALA A 197 -25.89 -4.68 -49.41
CA ALA A 197 -26.06 -5.60 -48.28
C ALA A 197 -27.57 -5.82 -48.01
N LYS A 198 -28.02 -7.05 -47.96
CA LYS A 198 -29.42 -7.41 -47.69
C LYS A 198 -29.49 -8.56 -46.67
N ALA A 199 -30.38 -8.42 -45.70
CA ALA A 199 -30.62 -9.52 -44.78
C ALA A 199 -32.11 -9.81 -44.65
N THR A 200 -32.43 -11.11 -44.48
CA THR A 200 -33.78 -11.56 -44.19
C THR A 200 -33.76 -12.42 -42.94
N VAL A 201 -34.52 -12.06 -41.93
CA VAL A 201 -34.68 -12.84 -40.71
C VAL A 201 -36.02 -13.57 -40.77
N ASP A 202 -36.00 -14.89 -40.83
CA ASP A 202 -37.18 -15.72 -40.63
C ASP A 202 -37.26 -16.12 -39.15
N GLY A 203 -38.27 -15.57 -38.46
CA GLY A 203 -38.43 -15.74 -37.04
C GLY A 203 -39.05 -17.08 -36.62
N GLY A 204 -39.62 -17.85 -37.58
CA GLY A 204 -40.46 -19.04 -37.27
C GLY A 204 -41.74 -18.70 -36.51
N ALA A 205 -41.99 -17.41 -36.24
CA ALA A 205 -43.19 -16.85 -35.61
C ALA A 205 -43.36 -15.38 -36.05
N MET A 206 -44.45 -14.74 -35.62
CA MET A 206 -44.73 -13.33 -35.94
C MET A 206 -43.62 -12.43 -35.31
N ILE A 207 -42.93 -11.65 -36.15
CA ILE A 207 -41.95 -10.67 -35.73
C ILE A 207 -42.69 -9.41 -35.22
N ARG A 208 -42.42 -9.00 -33.98
CA ARG A 208 -43.08 -7.88 -33.31
C ARG A 208 -42.41 -6.53 -33.56
N SER A 209 -41.07 -6.55 -33.76
CA SER A 209 -40.30 -5.37 -34.02
C SER A 209 -39.07 -5.70 -34.87
N VAL A 210 -38.64 -4.73 -35.68
CA VAL A 210 -37.42 -4.79 -36.46
C VAL A 210 -36.61 -3.51 -36.26
N ASN A 211 -35.29 -3.64 -36.14
CA ASN A 211 -34.34 -2.52 -36.11
C ASN A 211 -33.08 -2.91 -36.89
N CYS A 212 -32.41 -1.93 -37.44
CA CYS A 212 -31.17 -2.14 -38.18
C CYS A 212 -30.19 -1.00 -37.89
N PHE A 213 -28.91 -1.36 -37.71
CA PHE A 213 -27.84 -0.38 -37.48
C PHE A 213 -26.70 -0.62 -38.45
N THR A 214 -26.11 0.46 -38.99
CA THR A 214 -24.96 0.41 -39.92
C THR A 214 -23.79 1.28 -39.43
N GLY A 215 -22.57 0.93 -39.81
CA GLY A 215 -21.34 1.63 -39.45
C GLY A 215 -20.37 0.76 -38.63
N PRO A 216 -19.47 1.35 -37.84
CA PRO A 216 -18.61 0.62 -36.92
C PRO A 216 -19.42 -0.20 -35.90
N ILE A 217 -18.82 -1.25 -35.33
CA ILE A 217 -19.49 -2.04 -34.29
C ILE A 217 -19.93 -1.13 -33.13
N GLY A 218 -21.20 -1.24 -32.73
CA GLY A 218 -21.81 -0.39 -31.71
C GLY A 218 -22.45 0.88 -32.26
N SER A 219 -22.44 1.10 -33.57
CA SER A 219 -23.12 2.22 -34.21
C SER A 219 -24.64 2.16 -33.93
N THR A 220 -25.23 3.34 -33.78
CA THR A 220 -26.70 3.54 -33.63
C THR A 220 -27.33 4.17 -34.89
N ILE A 221 -26.57 4.32 -35.96
CA ILE A 221 -27.06 4.86 -37.24
C ILE A 221 -27.96 3.82 -37.88
N GLY A 222 -29.18 4.21 -38.24
CA GLY A 222 -30.13 3.32 -38.90
C GLY A 222 -29.69 2.93 -40.32
N CYS A 223 -30.06 1.69 -40.74
CA CYS A 223 -29.84 1.26 -42.12
C CYS A 223 -30.79 1.99 -43.08
N THR A 224 -30.51 1.89 -44.43
CA THR A 224 -31.30 2.52 -45.49
C THR A 224 -32.75 2.04 -45.47
N GLN A 225 -33.00 0.75 -45.24
CA GLN A 225 -34.34 0.19 -45.16
C GLN A 225 -34.40 -0.96 -44.15
N TYR A 226 -35.49 -1.04 -43.39
CA TYR A 226 -35.83 -2.21 -42.59
C TYR A 226 -37.35 -2.21 -42.33
N TYR A 227 -37.99 -3.36 -42.55
CA TYR A 227 -39.43 -3.56 -42.41
C TYR A 227 -39.77 -5.02 -42.21
N THR A 228 -41.00 -5.33 -41.81
CA THR A 228 -41.54 -6.69 -41.82
C THR A 228 -42.32 -6.95 -43.11
N ASN A 229 -42.31 -8.20 -43.60
CA ASN A 229 -43.16 -8.61 -44.72
C ASN A 229 -44.67 -8.50 -44.34
N HIS A 230 -45.54 -8.62 -45.32
CA HIS A 230 -47.00 -8.50 -45.10
C HIS A 230 -47.57 -9.49 -44.08
N THR A 231 -46.96 -10.67 -43.94
CA THR A 231 -47.37 -11.68 -42.96
C THR A 231 -46.71 -11.51 -41.62
N HIS A 232 -45.84 -10.50 -41.42
CA HIS A 232 -45.03 -10.27 -40.24
C HIS A 232 -44.18 -11.49 -39.79
N THR A 233 -43.92 -12.46 -40.68
CA THR A 233 -43.10 -13.64 -40.35
C THR A 233 -41.64 -13.44 -40.69
N GLN A 234 -41.32 -12.44 -41.53
CA GLN A 234 -39.95 -12.12 -41.92
C GLN A 234 -39.64 -10.65 -41.73
N GLY A 235 -38.46 -10.37 -41.16
CA GLY A 235 -37.82 -9.05 -41.16
C GLY A 235 -36.89 -8.90 -42.35
N VAL A 236 -37.05 -7.83 -43.13
CA VAL A 236 -36.22 -7.51 -44.28
C VAL A 236 -35.40 -6.26 -43.98
N TYR A 237 -34.12 -6.31 -44.29
CA TYR A 237 -33.14 -5.26 -43.99
C TYR A 237 -32.27 -5.03 -45.21
N ALA A 238 -31.95 -3.75 -45.54
CA ALA A 238 -31.08 -3.39 -46.65
C ALA A 238 -30.21 -2.18 -46.33
N GLN A 239 -28.99 -2.25 -46.80
CA GLN A 239 -28.01 -1.17 -46.74
C GLN A 239 -27.22 -1.11 -48.03
N GLN A 240 -26.94 0.09 -48.51
CA GLN A 240 -26.12 0.32 -49.71
C GLN A 240 -24.83 1.08 -49.35
N GLY A 241 -23.76 0.80 -50.14
CA GLY A 241 -22.53 1.57 -50.08
C GLY A 241 -21.76 1.49 -48.76
N MET A 242 -21.60 0.28 -48.20
CA MET A 242 -20.84 0.08 -46.98
C MET A 242 -19.33 0.20 -47.23
N LEU A 243 -18.65 0.93 -46.37
CA LEU A 243 -17.19 1.08 -46.40
C LEU A 243 -16.46 -0.13 -45.81
N PRO A 244 -15.17 -0.34 -46.16
CA PRO A 244 -14.37 -1.38 -45.54
C PRO A 244 -14.36 -1.27 -44.01
N GLY A 245 -14.64 -2.38 -43.32
CA GLY A 245 -14.66 -2.43 -41.85
C GLY A 245 -15.98 -2.10 -41.17
N GLU A 246 -16.99 -1.58 -41.93
CA GLU A 246 -18.34 -1.35 -41.43
C GLU A 246 -19.14 -2.65 -41.27
N PHE A 247 -20.18 -2.58 -40.45
CA PHE A 247 -21.10 -3.69 -40.17
C PHE A 247 -22.55 -3.26 -40.34
N MET A 248 -23.39 -4.16 -40.80
CA MET A 248 -24.85 -4.07 -40.74
C MET A 248 -25.35 -5.03 -39.65
N THR A 249 -25.93 -4.47 -38.59
CA THR A 249 -26.47 -5.23 -37.46
C THR A 249 -27.98 -5.24 -37.50
N VAL A 250 -28.56 -6.42 -37.58
CA VAL A 250 -30.01 -6.61 -37.59
C VAL A 250 -30.52 -6.96 -36.19
N VAL A 251 -31.71 -6.47 -35.88
CA VAL A 251 -32.42 -6.75 -34.64
C VAL A 251 -33.85 -7.14 -34.97
N ALA A 252 -34.31 -8.32 -34.50
CA ALA A 252 -35.68 -8.76 -34.66
C ALA A 252 -36.27 -9.20 -33.32
N GLY A 253 -37.42 -8.65 -32.96
CA GLY A 253 -38.15 -9.02 -31.74
C GLY A 253 -39.15 -10.14 -32.03
N LEU A 254 -39.00 -11.27 -31.34
CA LEU A 254 -39.85 -12.46 -31.42
C LEU A 254 -40.70 -12.63 -30.16
N PRO A 255 -41.84 -13.33 -30.22
CA PRO A 255 -42.58 -13.69 -29.01
C PRO A 255 -41.72 -14.55 -28.07
N ALA A 256 -41.93 -14.44 -26.76
CA ALA A 256 -41.24 -15.29 -25.79
C ALA A 256 -41.49 -16.77 -26.02
N GLY A 257 -40.45 -17.59 -25.87
CA GLY A 257 -40.50 -19.03 -26.05
C GLY A 257 -40.52 -19.51 -27.50
N THR A 258 -40.34 -18.59 -28.48
CA THR A 258 -40.27 -18.97 -29.91
C THR A 258 -39.08 -19.88 -30.19
N THR A 259 -37.89 -19.50 -29.71
CA THR A 259 -36.65 -20.22 -29.93
C THR A 259 -36.08 -20.87 -28.67
N GLY A 260 -36.34 -20.33 -27.49
CA GLY A 260 -35.73 -20.74 -26.22
C GLY A 260 -34.22 -20.45 -26.15
N GLY A 261 -33.73 -19.57 -27.04
CA GLY A 261 -32.32 -19.19 -27.08
C GLY A 261 -31.90 -18.33 -25.91
N ARG A 262 -30.57 -18.32 -25.64
CA ARG A 262 -29.98 -17.46 -24.62
C ARG A 262 -28.70 -16.85 -25.17
N ALA A 263 -28.46 -15.61 -24.80
CA ALA A 263 -27.18 -14.96 -25.02
C ALA A 263 -26.08 -15.66 -24.21
N ILE A 264 -24.89 -15.75 -24.78
CA ILE A 264 -23.73 -16.34 -24.13
C ILE A 264 -22.88 -15.17 -23.60
N TYR A 265 -22.65 -15.18 -22.29
CA TYR A 265 -21.77 -14.22 -21.62
C TYR A 265 -20.58 -14.97 -21.07
N GLU A 266 -19.39 -14.41 -21.29
CA GLU A 266 -18.14 -14.90 -20.71
C GLU A 266 -17.55 -13.83 -19.83
N ARG A 267 -17.12 -14.21 -18.61
CA ARG A 267 -16.47 -13.29 -17.69
C ARG A 267 -15.11 -12.88 -18.22
N ARG A 268 -14.82 -11.60 -18.10
CA ARG A 268 -13.55 -11.01 -18.50
C ARG A 268 -12.68 -10.79 -17.28
N HIS A 269 -11.46 -11.36 -17.31
CA HIS A 269 -10.45 -11.07 -16.31
C HIS A 269 -9.78 -9.73 -16.63
N THR A 270 -10.06 -8.73 -15.82
CA THR A 270 -9.42 -7.40 -15.86
C THR A 270 -8.98 -7.03 -14.46
N LEU A 271 -8.07 -6.05 -14.33
CA LEU A 271 -7.71 -5.53 -13.01
C LEU A 271 -8.93 -5.02 -12.23
N ALA A 272 -9.91 -4.44 -12.93
CA ALA A 272 -11.16 -3.98 -12.29
C ALA A 272 -11.99 -5.15 -11.73
N THR A 273 -12.05 -6.29 -12.43
CA THR A 273 -12.78 -7.48 -11.93
C THR A 273 -12.03 -8.22 -10.84
N ALA A 274 -10.68 -8.21 -10.85
CA ALA A 274 -9.86 -8.80 -9.80
C ALA A 274 -10.09 -8.14 -8.42
N PHE A 275 -10.40 -6.84 -8.40
CA PHE A 275 -10.72 -6.08 -7.18
C PHE A 275 -12.23 -5.78 -7.03
N SER A 276 -13.09 -6.51 -7.74
CA SER A 276 -14.54 -6.31 -7.64
C SER A 276 -15.04 -6.64 -6.23
N VAL A 277 -15.81 -5.72 -5.64
CA VAL A 277 -16.44 -5.92 -4.33
C VAL A 277 -17.86 -6.39 -4.55
N ASN A 278 -18.10 -7.66 -4.28
CA ASN A 278 -19.43 -8.26 -4.22
C ASN A 278 -19.66 -8.89 -2.84
N ALA A 279 -20.85 -9.43 -2.58
CA ALA A 279 -21.16 -10.02 -1.28
C ALA A 279 -20.20 -11.14 -0.88
N VAL A 280 -19.67 -11.90 -1.84
CA VAL A 280 -18.76 -13.01 -1.59
C VAL A 280 -17.33 -12.51 -1.35
N THR A 281 -16.78 -11.69 -2.26
CA THR A 281 -15.39 -11.18 -2.15
C THR A 281 -15.26 -10.20 -0.98
N GLY A 282 -16.25 -9.34 -0.75
CA GLY A 282 -16.28 -8.42 0.38
C GLY A 282 -16.47 -9.15 1.71
N GLY A 283 -17.35 -10.14 1.76
CA GLY A 283 -17.55 -11.00 2.94
C GLY A 283 -16.29 -11.80 3.29
N ALA A 284 -15.61 -12.36 2.28
CA ALA A 284 -14.35 -13.08 2.47
C ALA A 284 -13.23 -12.15 2.98
N LEU A 285 -13.10 -10.94 2.41
CA LEU A 285 -12.16 -9.93 2.89
C LEU A 285 -12.42 -9.60 4.37
N ALA A 286 -13.67 -9.30 4.73
CA ALA A 286 -14.04 -8.96 6.11
C ALA A 286 -13.77 -10.13 7.07
N GLY A 287 -14.17 -11.35 6.71
CA GLY A 287 -13.92 -12.54 7.51
C GLY A 287 -12.43 -12.82 7.71
N LEU A 288 -11.63 -12.70 6.65
CA LEU A 288 -10.18 -12.89 6.70
C LEU A 288 -9.49 -11.80 7.54
N LEU A 289 -9.93 -10.54 7.43
CA LEU A 289 -9.43 -9.45 8.25
C LEU A 289 -9.73 -9.67 9.74
N VAL A 290 -10.96 -10.06 10.09
CA VAL A 290 -11.32 -10.37 11.47
C VAL A 290 -10.46 -11.51 12.01
N LEU A 291 -10.24 -12.56 11.23
CA LEU A 291 -9.43 -13.70 11.62
C LEU A 291 -7.95 -13.31 11.80
N LEU A 292 -7.36 -12.62 10.85
CA LEU A 292 -5.93 -12.30 10.86
C LEU A 292 -5.60 -11.19 11.87
N VAL A 293 -6.32 -10.07 11.83
CA VAL A 293 -6.10 -8.95 12.77
C VAL A 293 -6.54 -9.35 14.15
N GLY A 294 -7.65 -10.06 14.28
CA GLY A 294 -8.10 -10.65 15.54
C GLY A 294 -7.08 -11.64 16.13
N GLY A 295 -6.44 -12.44 15.28
CA GLY A 295 -5.32 -13.30 15.65
C GLY A 295 -4.12 -12.53 16.18
N VAL A 296 -3.72 -11.42 15.54
CA VAL A 296 -2.65 -10.52 16.02
C VAL A 296 -3.02 -9.91 17.36
N VAL A 297 -4.24 -9.43 17.52
CA VAL A 297 -4.75 -8.89 18.79
C VAL A 297 -4.78 -9.97 19.88
N ALA A 298 -5.25 -11.18 19.56
CA ALA A 298 -5.26 -12.29 20.49
C ALA A 298 -3.84 -12.68 20.94
N LEU A 299 -2.87 -12.75 20.01
CA LEU A 299 -1.46 -12.97 20.33
C LEU A 299 -0.91 -11.90 21.27
N TYR A 300 -1.23 -10.63 21.01
CA TYR A 300 -0.85 -9.53 21.89
C TYR A 300 -1.49 -9.67 23.28
N LEU A 301 -2.77 -9.98 23.34
CA LEU A 301 -3.48 -10.14 24.63
C LEU A 301 -2.98 -11.34 25.44
N LEU A 302 -2.66 -12.46 24.79
CA LEU A 302 -2.19 -13.69 25.44
C LEU A 302 -0.73 -13.58 25.90
N ARG A 303 0.16 -12.99 25.09
CA ARG A 303 1.60 -12.89 25.42
C ARG A 303 2.01 -11.58 26.09
N GLY A 304 1.41 -10.45 25.71
CA GLY A 304 1.73 -9.15 26.30
C GLY A 304 0.98 -8.87 27.60
N ARG A 305 -0.13 -9.56 27.86
CA ARG A 305 -1.02 -9.25 28.98
C ARG A 305 -0.67 -9.96 30.28
N ASP A 306 -0.07 -11.17 30.25
CA ASP A 306 0.19 -11.92 31.46
C ASP A 306 1.20 -11.23 32.38
N ALA A 307 2.32 -10.75 31.88
CA ALA A 307 3.30 -10.02 32.67
C ALA A 307 2.81 -8.62 33.12
N ARG A 308 1.98 -7.95 32.32
CA ARG A 308 1.41 -6.63 32.66
C ARG A 308 0.27 -6.73 33.68
N VAL A 309 -0.53 -7.80 33.62
CA VAL A 309 -1.62 -8.03 34.58
C VAL A 309 -1.04 -8.41 35.93
N VAL A 310 0.00 -9.22 35.97
CA VAL A 310 0.71 -9.55 37.22
C VAL A 310 1.33 -8.29 37.82
N GLY A 311 1.96 -7.45 37.02
CA GLY A 311 2.51 -6.16 37.47
C GLY A 311 1.46 -5.18 37.97
N ARG A 312 0.30 -5.13 37.32
CA ARG A 312 -0.82 -4.28 37.74
C ARG A 312 -1.50 -4.81 38.99
N LYS A 313 -1.62 -6.12 39.12
CA LYS A 313 -2.14 -6.74 40.36
C LYS A 313 -1.16 -6.64 41.52
N ALA A 314 0.15 -6.74 41.27
CA ALA A 314 1.16 -6.47 42.28
C ALA A 314 1.16 -4.99 42.71
N ALA A 315 0.99 -4.07 41.75
CA ALA A 315 0.84 -2.63 42.04
C ALA A 315 -0.50 -2.29 42.73
N GLU A 316 -1.58 -3.05 42.44
CA GLU A 316 -2.89 -2.89 43.08
C GLU A 316 -3.00 -3.68 44.40
N GLY A 317 -2.24 -4.77 44.56
CA GLY A 317 -2.23 -5.60 45.76
C GLY A 317 -1.25 -5.14 46.83
N ASP A 318 -0.18 -4.49 46.45
CA ASP A 318 0.77 -3.79 47.33
C ASP A 318 0.36 -2.32 47.54
N GLN A 319 -0.94 -2.04 47.62
CA GLN A 319 -1.47 -0.80 48.19
C GLN A 319 -1.39 -0.78 49.72
N ALA A 320 -0.63 -1.68 50.34
CA ALA A 320 -0.05 -1.49 51.64
C ALA A 320 1.37 -0.86 51.45
N PRO A 321 1.69 0.10 52.10
CA PRO A 321 1.26 1.49 52.07
C PRO A 321 2.25 2.37 51.33
N LEU A 322 1.83 3.13 50.36
CA LEU A 322 2.48 4.37 49.96
C LEU A 322 2.61 5.41 51.12
N ALA A 323 2.48 4.93 52.35
CA ALA A 323 2.61 5.72 53.59
C ALA A 323 4.03 5.76 54.15
N GLY A 324 4.97 5.00 53.58
CA GLY A 324 6.39 5.19 53.79
C GLY A 324 6.98 5.60 52.44
N ALA A 325 7.20 6.90 52.18
CA ALA A 325 7.94 7.35 51.02
C ALA A 325 9.22 6.51 50.93
N GLU A 326 9.38 5.71 49.87
CA GLU A 326 10.63 5.04 49.58
C GLU A 326 11.63 6.15 49.22
N PHE A 327 12.38 6.59 50.21
CA PHE A 327 13.41 7.61 50.06
C PHE A 327 14.65 7.08 49.34
N GLU A 328 14.64 5.84 48.88
CA GLU A 328 15.74 5.23 48.16
C GLU A 328 15.28 4.65 46.82
N PRO A 329 16.16 4.67 45.80
CA PRO A 329 15.86 3.97 44.55
C PRO A 329 15.59 2.51 44.82
N PRO A 330 14.47 1.94 44.34
CA PRO A 330 14.09 0.58 44.66
C PRO A 330 15.13 -0.42 44.11
N ASP A 331 15.44 -1.45 44.93
CA ASP A 331 16.24 -2.62 44.54
C ASP A 331 17.63 -2.31 43.91
N GLY A 332 18.22 -1.15 44.20
CA GLY A 332 19.51 -0.74 43.65
C GLY A 332 19.49 -0.44 42.15
N VAL A 333 18.32 -0.14 41.57
CA VAL A 333 18.16 0.24 40.18
C VAL A 333 18.97 1.50 39.85
N ARG A 334 19.78 1.43 38.80
CA ARG A 334 20.57 2.58 38.33
C ARG A 334 19.74 3.49 37.41
N PRO A 335 20.04 4.81 37.35
CA PRO A 335 19.30 5.74 36.50
C PRO A 335 19.19 5.30 35.03
N GLY A 336 20.30 4.83 34.43
CA GLY A 336 20.31 4.35 33.05
C GLY A 336 19.46 3.10 32.77
N GLN A 337 19.09 2.34 33.81
CA GLN A 337 18.23 1.16 33.64
C GLN A 337 16.73 1.52 33.61
N ILE A 338 16.37 2.70 34.11
CA ILE A 338 14.98 3.10 34.34
C ILE A 338 14.21 3.28 33.05
N GLY A 339 14.77 3.96 32.04
CA GLY A 339 14.09 4.14 30.77
C GLY A 339 13.81 2.78 30.13
N THR A 340 14.82 1.91 30.03
CA THR A 340 14.64 0.55 29.51
C THR A 340 13.58 -0.25 30.30
N LEU A 341 13.45 0.00 31.60
CA LEU A 341 12.42 -0.64 32.43
C LEU A 341 11.02 -0.06 32.16
N ILE A 342 10.90 1.25 31.93
CA ILE A 342 9.60 1.93 31.77
C ILE A 342 9.03 1.71 30.36
N ASP A 343 9.78 2.10 29.33
CA ASP A 343 9.32 2.15 27.93
C ASP A 343 9.92 1.04 27.05
N GLU A 344 10.76 0.18 27.65
CA GLU A 344 11.39 -0.96 26.98
C GLU A 344 12.41 -0.52 25.91
N GLN A 345 12.88 0.72 25.98
CA GLN A 345 13.87 1.29 25.08
C GLN A 345 15.05 1.85 25.86
N ALA A 346 16.26 1.68 25.33
CA ALA A 346 17.45 2.35 25.83
C ALA A 346 17.61 3.64 25.04
N ASP A 347 17.11 4.75 25.61
CA ASP A 347 17.08 6.03 24.93
C ASP A 347 18.28 6.92 25.25
N VAL A 348 18.37 8.05 24.56
CA VAL A 348 19.46 9.04 24.78
C VAL A 348 19.41 9.61 26.19
N ILE A 349 18.20 9.78 26.74
CA ILE A 349 18.00 10.30 28.09
C ILE A 349 18.61 9.38 29.16
N ASP A 350 18.55 8.05 28.96
CA ASP A 350 19.12 7.05 29.88
C ASP A 350 20.65 7.12 29.89
N VAL A 351 21.23 7.37 28.70
CA VAL A 351 22.67 7.56 28.57
C VAL A 351 23.09 8.87 29.25
N THR A 352 22.33 9.93 29.06
CA THR A 352 22.58 11.24 29.69
C THR A 352 22.50 11.13 31.21
N ALA A 353 21.46 10.47 31.72
CA ALA A 353 21.32 10.21 33.16
C ALA A 353 22.45 9.34 33.71
N THR A 354 22.94 8.38 32.93
CA THR A 354 24.11 7.58 33.30
C THR A 354 25.37 8.44 33.39
N ILE A 355 25.58 9.43 32.49
CA ILE A 355 26.71 10.37 32.56
C ILE A 355 26.64 11.18 33.87
N VAL A 356 25.46 11.69 34.20
CA VAL A 356 25.26 12.42 35.46
C VAL A 356 25.50 11.52 36.69
N ASP A 357 25.01 10.27 36.64
CA ASP A 357 25.23 9.30 37.73
C ASP A 357 26.71 8.96 37.92
N LEU A 358 27.45 8.79 36.80
CA LEU A 358 28.91 8.59 36.85
C LEU A 358 29.62 9.78 37.46
N ALA A 359 29.17 10.99 37.19
CA ALA A 359 29.73 12.21 37.79
C ALA A 359 29.40 12.26 39.30
N VAL A 360 28.16 12.09 39.69
CA VAL A 360 27.72 12.07 41.09
C VAL A 360 28.44 10.99 41.89
N ARG A 361 28.74 9.87 41.31
CA ARG A 361 29.52 8.80 41.93
C ARG A 361 31.04 9.07 41.88
N GLY A 362 31.51 10.16 41.30
CA GLY A 362 32.91 10.60 41.30
C GLY A 362 33.81 9.86 40.29
N TYR A 363 33.28 9.42 39.17
CA TYR A 363 34.05 8.89 38.03
C TYR A 363 34.33 9.93 36.97
N LEU A 364 33.48 11.00 36.91
CA LEU A 364 33.58 12.14 36.02
C LEU A 364 33.42 13.43 36.80
N LEU A 365 34.05 14.49 36.34
CA LEU A 365 33.75 15.87 36.69
C LEU A 365 33.14 16.55 35.48
N ILE A 366 32.02 17.25 35.66
CA ILE A 366 31.33 18.00 34.63
C ILE A 366 31.72 19.47 34.85
N GLU A 367 32.45 20.07 33.90
CA GLU A 367 32.88 21.46 33.94
C GLU A 367 32.07 22.25 32.90
N GLU A 368 31.31 23.26 33.32
CA GLU A 368 30.59 24.15 32.41
C GLU A 368 31.56 25.22 31.88
N GLU A 369 31.73 25.28 30.57
CA GLU A 369 32.59 26.27 29.91
C GLU A 369 31.99 27.68 30.01
N ASP A 370 32.84 28.65 30.35
CA ASP A 370 32.41 30.07 30.42
C ASP A 370 32.05 30.57 29.01
N ARG A 371 30.77 30.86 28.81
CA ARG A 371 30.21 31.38 27.55
C ARG A 371 30.86 32.70 27.14
N ALA A 372 31.26 33.52 28.09
CA ALA A 372 31.91 34.81 27.81
C ALA A 372 33.31 34.60 27.21
N ARG A 373 33.99 33.52 27.55
CA ARG A 373 35.34 33.17 27.09
C ARG A 373 35.34 32.39 25.79
N THR A 374 34.38 31.47 25.58
CA THR A 374 34.35 30.53 24.43
C THR A 374 33.37 30.96 23.33
N GLY A 375 32.46 31.88 23.62
CA GLY A 375 31.38 32.31 22.72
C GLY A 375 30.26 31.29 22.55
N ARG A 376 30.41 30.08 23.11
CA ARG A 376 29.42 28.98 23.06
C ARG A 376 29.25 28.40 24.45
N LEU A 377 28.07 27.84 24.72
CA LEU A 377 27.82 27.07 25.91
C LEU A 377 28.20 25.61 25.60
N ASP A 378 29.19 25.11 26.30
CA ASP A 378 29.68 23.73 26.18
C ASP A 378 30.07 23.18 27.54
N TRP A 379 30.28 21.90 27.65
CA TRP A 379 30.71 21.23 28.87
C TRP A 379 31.88 20.31 28.58
N THR A 380 32.85 20.31 29.50
CA THR A 380 33.96 19.36 29.47
C THR A 380 33.71 18.27 30.49
N LEU A 381 33.75 17.02 30.04
CA LEU A 381 33.68 15.82 30.88
C LEU A 381 35.11 15.36 31.18
N ARG A 382 35.55 15.49 32.42
CA ARG A 382 36.89 15.12 32.84
C ARG A 382 36.86 13.83 33.66
N ARG A 383 37.77 12.91 33.38
CA ARG A 383 37.95 11.68 34.14
C ARG A 383 38.51 11.95 35.51
N LEU A 384 37.94 11.32 36.53
CA LEU A 384 38.49 11.28 37.89
C LEU A 384 39.12 9.91 38.16
N ASP A 385 40.24 9.90 38.93
CA ASP A 385 40.94 8.66 39.25
C ASP A 385 40.20 7.89 40.35
N ARG A 386 39.25 7.05 39.94
CA ARG A 386 38.47 6.16 40.80
C ARG A 386 38.47 4.75 40.28
N PRO A 387 38.65 3.73 41.16
CA PRO A 387 38.57 2.31 40.75
C PRO A 387 37.21 1.97 40.17
N GLN A 388 37.18 1.30 39.00
CA GLN A 388 35.95 0.96 38.26
C GLN A 388 35.27 -0.32 38.73
N VAL A 389 35.49 -0.76 39.96
CA VAL A 389 35.00 -2.05 40.49
C VAL A 389 33.46 -2.07 40.55
N ASP A 390 32.84 -0.96 40.92
CA ASP A 390 31.40 -0.83 41.13
C ASP A 390 30.60 -0.46 39.87
N LEU A 391 31.26 -0.40 38.72
CA LEU A 391 30.60 -0.05 37.45
C LEU A 391 29.95 -1.28 36.83
N LEU A 392 28.68 -1.11 36.43
CA LEU A 392 27.98 -2.06 35.59
C LEU A 392 28.62 -2.13 34.19
N PRO A 393 28.45 -3.23 33.43
CA PRO A 393 29.07 -3.38 32.13
C PRO A 393 28.80 -2.24 31.16
N TYR A 394 27.54 -1.77 31.09
CA TYR A 394 27.15 -0.66 30.20
C TYR A 394 27.76 0.70 30.66
N GLU A 395 27.89 0.92 31.98
CA GLU A 395 28.49 2.13 32.54
C GLU A 395 29.99 2.20 32.19
N ARG A 396 30.69 1.05 32.27
CA ARG A 396 32.10 0.94 31.88
C ARG A 396 32.30 1.22 30.38
N ILE A 397 31.48 0.58 29.54
CA ILE A 397 31.50 0.82 28.09
C ILE A 397 31.23 2.30 27.77
N LEU A 398 30.29 2.93 28.49
CA LEU A 398 29.97 4.36 28.30
C LEU A 398 31.16 5.24 28.70
N LEU A 399 31.76 5.01 29.88
CA LEU A 399 32.91 5.77 30.35
C LEU A 399 34.09 5.66 29.39
N ASP A 400 34.40 4.45 28.91
CA ASP A 400 35.44 4.22 27.92
C ASP A 400 35.10 4.86 26.56
N ALA A 401 33.83 4.85 26.17
CA ALA A 401 33.36 5.46 24.93
C ALA A 401 33.52 7.00 24.93
N LEU A 402 33.24 7.64 26.05
CA LEU A 402 33.38 9.09 26.22
C LEU A 402 34.85 9.51 26.18
N LEU A 403 35.73 8.73 26.81
CA LEU A 403 37.14 9.06 27.03
C LEU A 403 38.08 8.40 26.02
N THR A 404 37.57 7.89 24.89
CA THR A 404 38.39 7.39 23.79
C THR A 404 38.26 8.33 22.59
N ALA A 405 39.40 8.86 22.14
CA ALA A 405 39.45 9.71 20.96
C ALA A 405 39.15 8.92 19.66
N PRO A 406 38.82 9.57 18.53
CA PRO A 406 38.56 8.90 17.25
C PRO A 406 39.70 8.04 16.74
N ASP A 407 40.94 8.32 17.12
CA ASP A 407 42.14 7.56 16.77
C ASP A 407 42.35 6.33 17.67
N GLY A 408 41.50 6.11 18.65
CA GLY A 408 41.55 5.01 19.62
C GLY A 408 42.45 5.27 20.84
N THR A 409 43.02 6.47 20.96
CA THR A 409 43.82 6.85 22.14
C THR A 409 42.93 7.24 23.30
N GLY A 410 43.34 6.91 24.52
CA GLY A 410 42.65 7.39 25.74
C GLY A 410 42.91 8.87 25.98
N ARG A 411 41.86 9.60 26.42
CA ARG A 411 41.93 10.99 26.81
C ARG A 411 41.34 11.19 28.21
N ASP A 412 41.85 12.16 28.93
CA ASP A 412 41.40 12.44 30.29
C ASP A 412 40.19 13.38 30.33
N ALA A 413 39.92 14.10 29.25
CA ALA A 413 38.78 14.99 29.11
C ALA A 413 38.22 15.02 27.69
N VAL A 414 36.94 15.34 27.57
CA VAL A 414 36.23 15.48 26.30
C VAL A 414 35.20 16.58 26.38
N GLN A 415 35.12 17.46 25.35
CA GLN A 415 34.03 18.41 25.22
C GLN A 415 32.78 17.73 24.64
N LEU A 416 31.62 18.14 25.13
CA LEU A 416 30.33 17.55 24.68
C LEU A 416 30.09 17.76 23.18
N SER A 417 30.52 18.92 22.66
CA SER A 417 30.47 19.23 21.22
C SER A 417 31.34 18.32 20.35
N GLU A 418 32.36 17.66 20.91
CA GLU A 418 33.27 16.75 20.22
C GLU A 418 32.75 15.29 20.14
N LEU A 419 31.63 14.99 20.80
CA LEU A 419 31.05 13.63 20.84
C LEU A 419 30.42 13.17 19.51
N GLY A 420 30.77 13.78 18.38
CA GLY A 420 30.28 13.40 17.06
C GLY A 420 30.94 12.13 16.49
N GLY A 421 30.35 11.56 15.44
CA GLY A 421 30.94 10.53 14.58
C GLY A 421 31.17 9.17 15.24
N THR A 422 32.35 8.90 15.76
CA THR A 422 32.73 7.59 16.34
C THR A 422 31.93 7.20 17.59
N PHE A 423 31.39 8.16 18.32
CA PHE A 423 30.58 7.90 19.50
C PHE A 423 29.27 7.16 19.15
N ALA A 424 28.71 7.36 17.95
CA ALA A 424 27.50 6.65 17.51
C ALA A 424 27.62 5.13 17.52
N THR A 425 28.76 4.63 17.04
CA THR A 425 29.03 3.18 17.01
C THR A 425 29.16 2.63 18.44
N LYS A 426 29.85 3.37 19.32
CA LYS A 426 30.03 2.98 20.72
C LYS A 426 28.71 3.11 21.50
N LEU A 427 27.88 4.09 21.17
CA LEU A 427 26.55 4.25 21.75
C LEU A 427 25.65 3.01 21.48
N ALA A 428 25.75 2.42 20.28
CA ALA A 428 25.03 1.18 19.98
C ALA A 428 25.49 0.02 20.90
N GLN A 429 26.80 -0.04 21.23
CA GLN A 429 27.33 -1.03 22.16
C GLN A 429 26.84 -0.78 23.60
N VAL A 430 26.82 0.49 24.06
CA VAL A 430 26.26 0.88 25.36
C VAL A 430 24.80 0.42 25.48
N ARG A 431 23.98 0.75 24.48
CA ARG A 431 22.55 0.32 24.45
C ARG A 431 22.40 -1.17 24.46
N SER A 432 23.23 -1.88 23.66
CA SER A 432 23.22 -3.34 23.66
C SER A 432 23.52 -3.90 25.06
N ALA A 433 24.51 -3.34 25.75
CA ALA A 433 24.86 -3.74 27.10
C ALA A 433 23.76 -3.41 28.14
N MET A 434 23.03 -2.29 27.96
CA MET A 434 21.86 -1.94 28.79
C MET A 434 20.74 -2.98 28.63
N TYR A 435 20.43 -3.41 27.37
CA TYR A 435 19.45 -4.48 27.13
C TYR A 435 19.90 -5.83 27.73
N ASP A 436 21.18 -6.15 27.67
CA ASP A 436 21.70 -7.38 28.27
C ASP A 436 21.62 -7.32 29.80
N ASP A 437 21.84 -6.13 30.39
CA ASP A 437 21.79 -5.95 31.82
C ASP A 437 20.38 -6.17 32.38
N VAL A 438 19.32 -5.56 31.80
CA VAL A 438 17.94 -5.77 32.25
C VAL A 438 17.45 -7.21 32.13
N VAL A 439 18.03 -8.00 31.20
CA VAL A 439 17.79 -9.44 31.11
C VAL A 439 18.54 -10.19 32.23
N LYS A 440 19.81 -9.82 32.51
CA LYS A 440 20.59 -10.38 33.63
C LYS A 440 19.94 -10.12 34.99
N GLN A 441 19.34 -8.93 35.16
CA GLN A 441 18.55 -8.60 36.38
C GLN A 441 17.25 -9.41 36.47
N GLY A 442 16.87 -10.12 35.41
CA GLY A 442 15.65 -10.89 35.33
C GLY A 442 14.38 -10.05 35.19
N TRP A 443 14.49 -8.80 34.77
CA TRP A 443 13.32 -7.92 34.54
C TRP A 443 12.61 -8.21 33.23
N PHE A 444 13.36 -8.72 32.25
CA PHE A 444 12.83 -9.21 30.98
C PHE A 444 13.29 -10.66 30.75
N ALA A 445 12.40 -11.49 30.21
CA ALA A 445 12.77 -12.87 29.85
C ALA A 445 13.67 -12.93 28.61
N ARG A 446 13.59 -11.93 27.74
CA ARG A 446 14.38 -11.74 26.50
C ARG A 446 14.60 -10.27 26.28
N ARG A 447 15.65 -9.94 25.53
CA ARG A 447 15.96 -8.55 25.16
C ARG A 447 14.77 -7.90 24.44
N PRO A 448 14.28 -6.74 24.91
CA PRO A 448 13.13 -6.04 24.32
C PRO A 448 13.33 -5.66 22.84
N ASP A 449 14.55 -5.17 22.49
CA ASP A 449 14.92 -4.78 21.13
C ASP A 449 14.83 -5.94 20.15
N THR A 450 15.31 -7.12 20.54
CA THR A 450 15.29 -8.32 19.68
C THR A 450 13.87 -8.87 19.50
N VAL A 451 13.05 -8.82 20.55
CA VAL A 451 11.64 -9.21 20.46
C VAL A 451 10.89 -8.30 19.49
N ARG A 452 11.06 -6.98 19.64
CA ARG A 452 10.46 -5.97 18.77
C ARG A 452 10.88 -6.19 17.30
N SER A 453 12.19 -6.29 17.05
CA SER A 453 12.73 -6.49 15.71
C SER A 453 12.19 -7.75 15.04
N ARG A 454 12.13 -8.88 15.75
CA ARG A 454 11.60 -10.14 15.20
C ARG A 454 10.14 -10.01 14.75
N TRP A 455 9.29 -9.38 15.53
CA TRP A 455 7.89 -9.19 15.18
C TRP A 455 7.72 -8.19 14.04
N THR A 456 8.51 -7.10 14.02
CA THR A 456 8.52 -6.14 12.91
C THR A 456 8.96 -6.81 11.60
N VAL A 457 10.07 -7.58 11.62
CA VAL A 457 10.54 -8.31 10.44
C VAL A 457 9.51 -9.35 9.98
N ALA A 458 8.92 -10.11 10.90
CA ALA A 458 7.84 -11.05 10.56
C ALA A 458 6.65 -10.34 9.90
N GLY A 459 6.24 -9.20 10.43
CA GLY A 459 5.17 -8.39 9.86
C GLY A 459 5.50 -7.86 8.45
N ILE A 460 6.74 -7.39 8.25
CA ILE A 460 7.22 -6.94 6.93
C ILE A 460 7.19 -8.11 5.92
N LEU A 461 7.67 -9.29 6.32
CA LEU A 461 7.65 -10.48 5.46
C LEU A 461 6.21 -10.87 5.07
N VAL A 462 5.28 -10.86 6.02
CA VAL A 462 3.85 -11.12 5.75
C VAL A 462 3.28 -10.07 4.80
N THR A 463 3.64 -8.80 4.96
CA THR A 463 3.22 -7.71 4.05
C THR A 463 3.74 -7.95 2.63
N LEU A 464 5.01 -8.29 2.47
CA LEU A 464 5.61 -8.58 1.17
C LEU A 464 4.96 -9.81 0.50
N LEU A 465 4.70 -10.87 1.27
CA LEU A 465 3.94 -12.03 0.78
C LEU A 465 2.52 -11.64 0.38
N GLY A 466 1.87 -10.75 1.13
CA GLY A 466 0.56 -10.21 0.79
C GLY A 466 0.57 -9.43 -0.51
N ILE A 467 1.59 -8.60 -0.76
CA ILE A 467 1.76 -7.85 -2.02
C ILE A 467 1.95 -8.83 -3.19
N ALA A 468 2.86 -9.79 -3.07
CA ALA A 468 3.11 -10.78 -4.10
C ALA A 468 1.85 -11.63 -4.39
N GLY A 469 1.14 -12.05 -3.33
CA GLY A 469 -0.12 -12.79 -3.43
C GLY A 469 -1.22 -11.96 -4.09
N THR A 470 -1.34 -10.68 -3.75
CA THR A 470 -2.30 -9.77 -4.39
C THR A 470 -2.06 -9.67 -5.90
N VAL A 471 -0.79 -9.47 -6.31
CA VAL A 471 -0.43 -9.39 -7.73
C VAL A 471 -0.75 -10.71 -8.44
N ALA A 472 -0.34 -11.85 -7.88
CA ALA A 472 -0.61 -13.16 -8.46
C ALA A 472 -2.12 -13.44 -8.61
N LEU A 473 -2.90 -13.14 -7.56
CA LEU A 473 -4.36 -13.31 -7.58
C LEU A 473 -5.03 -12.33 -8.56
N ALA A 474 -4.54 -11.10 -8.69
CA ALA A 474 -5.08 -10.12 -9.63
C ALA A 474 -4.86 -10.49 -11.09
N LEU A 475 -3.77 -11.22 -11.39
CA LEU A 475 -3.47 -11.69 -12.75
C LEU A 475 -4.23 -12.97 -13.13
N THR A 476 -4.67 -13.76 -12.16
CA THR A 476 -5.22 -15.11 -12.42
C THR A 476 -6.65 -15.30 -11.94
N THR A 477 -7.15 -14.48 -11.02
CA THR A 477 -8.43 -14.69 -10.35
C THR A 477 -9.15 -13.39 -10.01
N GLU A 478 -10.39 -13.48 -9.51
CA GLU A 478 -11.17 -12.36 -8.96
C GLU A 478 -10.98 -12.19 -7.45
N TRP A 479 -9.97 -12.84 -6.83
CA TRP A 479 -9.76 -12.91 -5.39
C TRP A 479 -8.61 -12.02 -4.88
N ALA A 480 -8.22 -10.99 -5.62
CA ALA A 480 -7.11 -10.10 -5.25
C ALA A 480 -7.31 -9.41 -3.87
N LEU A 481 -8.56 -9.20 -3.46
CA LEU A 481 -8.90 -8.67 -2.13
C LEU A 481 -8.41 -9.56 -0.97
N ALA A 482 -8.26 -10.87 -1.17
CA ALA A 482 -7.71 -11.76 -0.14
C ALA A 482 -6.24 -11.42 0.18
N GLY A 483 -5.46 -11.07 -0.83
CA GLY A 483 -4.07 -10.61 -0.64
C GLY A 483 -4.00 -9.28 0.11
N LEU A 484 -4.95 -8.37 -0.11
CA LEU A 484 -5.05 -7.11 0.64
C LEU A 484 -5.24 -7.33 2.14
N ALA A 485 -6.05 -8.33 2.53
CA ALA A 485 -6.20 -8.69 3.94
C ALA A 485 -4.86 -9.11 4.58
N LEU A 486 -4.03 -9.82 3.84
CA LEU A 486 -2.70 -10.24 4.30
C LEU A 486 -1.74 -9.05 4.43
N ILE A 487 -1.79 -8.08 3.52
CA ILE A 487 -1.02 -6.82 3.61
C ILE A 487 -1.39 -6.06 4.88
N ILE A 488 -2.67 -5.88 5.14
CA ILE A 488 -3.17 -5.17 6.33
C ILE A 488 -2.76 -5.90 7.61
N ALA A 489 -2.89 -7.22 7.66
CA ALA A 489 -2.50 -8.03 8.80
C ALA A 489 -0.98 -7.99 9.04
N GLY A 490 -0.18 -8.04 7.98
CA GLY A 490 1.27 -7.92 8.06
C GLY A 490 1.71 -6.55 8.59
N ALA A 491 1.11 -5.48 8.09
CA ALA A 491 1.36 -4.13 8.58
C ALA A 491 0.94 -3.97 10.06
N ALA A 492 -0.21 -4.53 10.44
CA ALA A 492 -0.67 -4.54 11.83
C ALA A 492 0.29 -5.32 12.75
N LEU A 493 0.85 -6.44 12.27
CA LEU A 493 1.84 -7.22 13.01
C LEU A 493 3.17 -6.48 13.12
N ALA A 494 3.64 -5.82 12.05
CA ALA A 494 4.88 -5.03 12.05
C ALA A 494 4.78 -3.86 13.04
N TYR A 495 3.69 -3.13 13.01
CA TYR A 495 3.42 -2.04 13.95
C TYR A 495 3.19 -2.55 15.36
N GLY A 496 2.42 -3.62 15.53
CA GLY A 496 2.14 -4.27 16.82
C GLY A 496 3.39 -4.84 17.50
N GLY A 497 4.45 -5.10 16.73
CA GLY A 497 5.72 -5.62 17.24
C GLY A 497 6.36 -4.78 18.33
N GLN A 498 6.14 -3.46 18.32
CA GLN A 498 6.64 -2.54 19.35
C GLN A 498 6.01 -2.77 20.75
N TYR A 499 4.85 -3.42 20.81
CA TYR A 499 4.12 -3.70 22.05
C TYR A 499 4.27 -5.16 22.52
N MET A 500 5.09 -5.97 21.84
CA MET A 500 5.26 -7.39 22.13
C MET A 500 6.31 -7.72 23.21
N PRO A 501 7.29 -6.85 23.53
CA PRO A 501 8.15 -7.10 24.68
C PRO A 501 7.31 -7.18 25.96
N ALA A 502 7.68 -8.07 26.88
CA ALA A 502 6.94 -8.28 28.10
C ALA A 502 7.91 -8.36 29.28
N LYS A 503 7.57 -7.66 30.35
CA LYS A 503 8.28 -7.72 31.64
C LYS A 503 7.95 -9.01 32.36
N THR A 504 8.91 -9.54 33.11
CA THR A 504 8.69 -10.63 34.06
C THR A 504 7.91 -10.12 35.28
N ALA A 505 7.45 -11.03 36.15
CA ALA A 505 6.81 -10.63 37.38
C ALA A 505 7.76 -9.76 38.25
N ARG A 506 9.06 -10.11 38.29
CA ARG A 506 10.08 -9.31 38.99
C ARG A 506 10.23 -7.92 38.37
N GLY A 507 10.34 -7.83 37.03
CA GLY A 507 10.43 -6.54 36.35
C GLY A 507 9.20 -5.68 36.57
N ALA A 508 8.01 -6.27 36.65
CA ALA A 508 6.78 -5.56 36.93
C ALA A 508 6.72 -5.01 38.37
N THR A 509 7.24 -5.74 39.34
CA THR A 509 7.36 -5.26 40.74
C THR A 509 8.35 -4.10 40.83
N VAL A 510 9.55 -4.25 40.25
CA VAL A 510 10.56 -3.17 40.23
C VAL A 510 10.03 -1.94 39.54
N LEU A 511 9.27 -2.10 38.45
CA LEU A 511 8.61 -0.97 37.74
C LEU A 511 7.60 -0.26 38.67
N ALA A 512 6.80 -1.01 39.43
CA ALA A 512 5.83 -0.41 40.34
C ALA A 512 6.51 0.45 41.42
N HIS A 513 7.60 -0.04 42.03
CA HIS A 513 8.41 0.70 42.99
C HIS A 513 9.08 1.93 42.31
N THR A 514 9.59 1.78 41.08
CA THR A 514 10.20 2.87 40.33
C THR A 514 9.19 3.99 40.06
N ILE A 515 7.94 3.67 39.73
CA ILE A 515 6.86 4.65 39.57
C ILE A 515 6.53 5.33 40.90
N GLY A 516 6.55 4.59 42.01
CA GLY A 516 6.41 5.15 43.37
C GLY A 516 7.53 6.14 43.72
N PHE A 517 8.76 5.81 43.36
CA PHE A 517 9.92 6.70 43.55
C PHE A 517 9.84 7.94 42.64
N ARG A 518 9.38 7.80 41.39
CA ARG A 518 9.08 8.95 40.53
C ARG A 518 8.09 9.91 41.18
N ALA A 519 6.99 9.38 41.74
CA ALA A 519 5.98 10.19 42.43
C ALA A 519 6.53 10.90 43.67
N PHE A 520 7.55 10.36 44.31
CA PHE A 520 8.29 11.00 45.39
C PHE A 520 9.10 12.20 44.84
N LEU A 521 9.87 12.02 43.77
CA LEU A 521 10.64 13.11 43.14
C LEU A 521 9.74 14.23 42.60
N GLU A 522 8.56 13.89 42.06
CA GLU A 522 7.58 14.87 41.55
C GLU A 522 6.96 15.73 42.68
N ARG A 523 6.86 15.17 43.89
CA ARG A 523 6.34 15.93 45.06
C ARG A 523 7.32 16.88 45.66
N GLY A 524 8.63 16.68 45.43
CA GLY A 524 9.67 17.53 46.01
C GLY A 524 9.73 17.55 47.54
N ALA A 525 9.08 16.57 48.20
CA ALA A 525 8.99 16.52 49.64
C ALA A 525 10.24 15.87 50.26
N VAL A 526 11.23 16.67 50.56
CA VAL A 526 12.23 16.29 51.58
C VAL A 526 11.51 16.38 52.91
N PRO A 527 11.62 15.38 53.83
CA PRO A 527 10.99 15.46 55.14
C PRO A 527 11.39 16.75 55.87
N ASP A 528 10.40 17.53 56.26
CA ASP A 528 10.55 18.68 57.10
C ASP A 528 11.01 18.23 58.50
N GLY A 529 12.30 18.04 58.66
CA GLY A 529 12.93 17.94 59.95
C GLY A 529 13.96 19.05 60.06
N ASP A 530 13.84 19.93 61.04
CA ASP A 530 14.77 20.99 61.36
C ASP A 530 16.24 20.56 61.59
N ALA A 531 16.52 19.27 61.36
CA ALA A 531 17.78 18.62 61.64
C ALA A 531 18.61 18.18 60.42
N VAL A 532 18.12 18.34 59.21
CA VAL A 532 18.93 17.96 58.05
C VAL A 532 19.79 19.16 57.64
N ALA A 533 21.07 19.14 58.03
CA ALA A 533 22.04 20.18 57.67
C ALA A 533 22.02 20.42 56.15
N SER A 534 22.20 21.67 55.71
CA SER A 534 22.20 22.07 54.31
C SER A 534 23.10 21.20 53.42
N ARG A 535 24.25 20.73 53.95
CA ARG A 535 25.15 19.78 53.27
C ARG A 535 24.51 18.42 53.00
N GLN A 536 23.66 17.90 53.92
CA GLN A 536 22.96 16.63 53.70
C GLN A 536 21.87 16.76 52.64
N ARG A 537 21.20 17.91 52.52
CA ARG A 537 20.22 18.19 51.46
C ARG A 537 20.92 18.25 50.08
N ILE A 538 22.07 18.90 49.99
CA ILE A 538 22.88 18.96 48.77
C ILE A 538 23.36 17.57 48.36
N ALA A 539 23.80 16.73 49.31
CA ALA A 539 24.23 15.39 49.06
C ALA A 539 23.04 14.48 48.60
N LEU A 540 21.88 14.63 49.24
CA LEU A 540 20.65 13.91 48.84
C LEU A 540 20.16 14.37 47.44
N PHE A 541 20.20 15.68 47.21
CA PHE A 541 19.89 16.27 45.93
C PHE A 541 20.77 15.68 44.81
N SER A 542 22.08 15.70 44.98
CA SER A 542 23.03 15.13 44.03
C SER A 542 22.80 13.67 43.77
N ARG A 543 22.53 12.85 44.84
CA ARG A 543 22.27 11.42 44.73
C ARG A 543 21.07 11.09 43.86
N PHE A 544 19.99 11.87 43.93
CA PHE A 544 18.76 11.60 43.20
C PHE A 544 18.61 12.37 41.89
N LEU A 545 19.47 13.31 41.62
CA LEU A 545 19.44 14.09 40.37
C LEU A 545 19.50 13.23 39.09
N PRO A 546 20.34 12.21 38.97
CA PRO A 546 20.36 11.36 37.77
C PRO A 546 19.01 10.70 37.50
N TYR A 547 18.26 10.37 38.57
CA TYR A 547 16.91 9.84 38.45
C TYR A 547 15.91 10.92 38.02
N ALA A 548 16.05 12.14 38.56
CA ALA A 548 15.23 13.27 38.13
C ALA A 548 15.41 13.60 36.64
N VAL A 549 16.61 13.36 36.10
CA VAL A 549 16.90 13.50 34.66
C VAL A 549 16.09 12.51 33.85
N VAL A 550 16.08 11.21 34.21
CA VAL A 550 15.31 10.18 33.50
C VAL A 550 13.81 10.46 33.56
N PHE A 551 13.32 10.94 34.70
CA PHE A 551 11.90 11.22 34.90
C PHE A 551 11.44 12.60 34.39
N ASP A 552 12.34 13.40 33.84
CA ASP A 552 12.08 14.80 33.42
C ASP A 552 11.50 15.66 34.57
N THR A 553 12.02 15.47 35.79
CA THR A 553 11.56 16.16 37.00
C THR A 553 12.60 17.10 37.57
N VAL A 554 13.72 17.33 36.85
CA VAL A 554 14.85 18.21 37.28
C VAL A 554 14.38 19.57 37.79
N PRO A 555 13.47 20.31 37.10
CA PRO A 555 13.06 21.63 37.57
C PRO A 555 12.40 21.60 38.96
N LYS A 556 11.54 20.63 39.19
CA LYS A 556 10.85 20.47 40.49
C LYS A 556 11.79 19.99 41.57
N TRP A 557 12.70 19.07 41.23
CA TRP A 557 13.68 18.55 42.17
C TRP A 557 14.69 19.60 42.57
N ALA A 558 15.08 20.51 41.69
CA ALA A 558 15.98 21.64 42.00
C ALA A 558 15.38 22.67 42.97
N GLU A 559 14.04 22.80 43.01
CA GLU A 559 13.38 23.67 44.01
C GLU A 559 13.66 23.22 45.45
N THR A 560 13.90 21.92 45.68
CA THR A 560 14.19 21.36 47.01
C THR A 560 15.49 21.86 47.64
N VAL A 561 16.44 22.36 46.82
CA VAL A 561 17.74 22.88 47.29
C VAL A 561 17.88 24.37 47.15
N LYS A 562 16.90 25.05 46.52
CA LYS A 562 16.95 26.51 46.32
C LYS A 562 17.13 27.27 47.64
N ASP A 563 16.36 26.88 48.65
CA ASP A 563 16.44 27.49 49.98
C ASP A 563 17.67 27.03 50.80
N ALA A 564 18.29 25.92 50.41
CA ALA A 564 19.49 25.41 51.09
C ALA A 564 20.77 26.12 50.63
N GLY A 565 20.81 26.61 49.37
CA GLY A 565 21.94 27.31 48.78
C GLY A 565 22.18 28.69 49.44
N GLU A 566 21.10 29.40 49.81
CA GLU A 566 21.20 30.72 50.47
C GLU A 566 21.81 30.67 51.89
N ARG A 567 21.85 29.47 52.51
CA ARG A 567 22.30 29.30 53.92
C ARG A 567 23.62 28.52 54.06
N ALA A 568 24.19 28.05 52.97
CA ALA A 568 25.43 27.26 53.00
C ALA A 568 26.61 28.08 52.49
N GLU A 569 27.34 28.70 53.38
CA GLU A 569 28.65 29.26 53.07
C GLU A 569 29.55 28.15 52.46
N GLY A 570 30.02 28.33 51.23
CA GLY A 570 30.91 27.41 50.51
C GLY A 570 30.19 26.31 49.69
N ALA A 571 28.91 26.46 49.34
CA ALA A 571 28.19 25.58 48.44
C ALA A 571 28.28 25.99 46.94
N ASP A 572 29.28 26.78 46.62
CA ASP A 572 29.41 27.39 45.29
C ASP A 572 29.76 26.35 44.20
N ASN A 573 30.30 25.16 44.58
CA ASN A 573 30.61 24.07 43.67
C ASN A 573 30.15 22.71 44.23
N LEU A 574 29.49 21.94 43.42
CA LEU A 574 29.23 20.54 43.70
C LEU A 574 30.53 19.75 43.42
N TYR A 575 30.84 18.74 44.24
CA TYR A 575 32.06 17.92 44.06
C TYR A 575 32.19 17.20 42.71
N TRP A 576 31.12 17.20 41.92
CA TRP A 576 31.02 16.53 40.64
C TRP A 576 30.65 17.49 39.49
N TYR A 577 30.35 18.78 39.80
CA TYR A 577 29.98 19.79 38.83
C TYR A 577 30.69 21.11 39.18
N GLU A 578 31.34 21.69 38.19
CA GLU A 578 32.05 22.97 38.27
C GLU A 578 31.44 23.94 37.29
N GLY A 579 30.82 25.01 37.78
CA GLY A 579 30.24 26.09 36.97
C GLY A 579 31.21 27.21 36.72
N PRO A 580 30.88 28.19 35.84
CA PRO A 580 31.69 29.41 35.63
C PRO A 580 31.79 30.28 36.89
N ALA A 581 32.70 31.23 36.91
CA ALA A 581 33.06 32.02 38.10
C ALA A 581 31.88 32.73 38.81
N GLU A 582 30.82 33.07 38.11
CA GLU A 582 29.59 33.67 38.65
C GLU A 582 28.45 32.68 38.88
N TRP A 583 28.77 31.39 38.86
CA TRP A 583 27.78 30.33 39.03
C TRP A 583 27.40 30.17 40.51
N ASP A 584 26.12 29.96 40.75
CA ASP A 584 25.57 29.61 42.05
C ASP A 584 24.53 28.47 41.92
N LEU A 585 24.17 27.87 43.05
CA LEU A 585 23.24 26.74 43.08
C LEU A 585 21.82 27.09 42.56
N SER A 586 21.45 28.40 42.54
CA SER A 586 20.15 28.85 42.02
C SER A 586 20.08 28.72 40.50
N LYS A 587 21.20 28.78 39.79
CA LYS A 587 21.32 28.64 38.34
C LYS A 587 21.46 27.17 37.92
N PHE A 588 21.71 26.27 38.86
CA PHE A 588 22.00 24.88 38.60
C PHE A 588 20.89 24.14 37.80
N ALA A 589 19.62 24.39 38.13
CA ALA A 589 18.49 23.76 37.44
C ALA A 589 18.47 24.10 35.95
N GLU A 590 18.80 25.35 35.60
CA GLU A 590 18.89 25.81 34.20
C GLU A 590 20.11 25.23 33.50
N SER A 591 21.27 25.23 34.16
CA SER A 591 22.50 24.61 33.66
C SER A 591 22.30 23.11 33.38
N MET A 592 21.70 22.37 34.30
CA MET A 592 21.41 20.93 34.11
C MET A 592 20.39 20.65 33.02
N ARG A 593 19.36 21.48 32.92
CA ARG A 593 18.42 21.37 31.81
C ARG A 593 19.11 21.57 30.47
N THR A 594 19.94 22.58 30.36
CA THR A 594 20.68 22.92 29.14
C THR A 594 21.73 21.86 28.85
N PHE A 595 22.44 21.33 29.86
CA PHE A 595 23.33 20.19 29.75
C PHE A 595 22.61 18.97 29.21
N THR A 596 21.45 18.62 29.75
CA THR A 596 20.66 17.48 29.31
C THR A 596 20.23 17.60 27.83
N LEU A 597 19.79 18.81 27.44
CA LEU A 597 19.44 19.11 26.06
C LEU A 597 20.65 19.05 25.12
N ALA A 598 21.76 19.63 25.50
CA ALA A 598 23.01 19.65 24.73
C ALA A 598 23.56 18.23 24.57
N THR A 599 23.61 17.45 25.65
CA THR A 599 24.04 16.03 25.64
C THR A 599 23.14 15.19 24.76
N SER A 600 21.83 15.31 24.92
CA SER A 600 20.85 14.62 24.07
C SER A 600 20.97 15.04 22.61
N GLY A 601 21.23 16.31 22.33
CA GLY A 601 21.46 16.84 20.98
C GLY A 601 22.73 16.26 20.35
N SER A 602 23.86 16.31 21.04
CA SER A 602 25.14 15.78 20.57
C SER A 602 25.09 14.27 20.31
N ILE A 603 24.44 13.52 21.22
CA ILE A 603 24.21 12.07 21.07
C ILE A 603 23.26 11.76 19.90
N SER A 604 22.23 12.60 19.68
CA SER A 604 21.26 12.39 18.59
C SER A 604 21.83 12.73 17.22
N GLN A 605 22.67 13.77 17.10
CA GLN A 605 23.35 14.12 15.85
C GLN A 605 24.27 13.00 15.37
N SER A 606 24.85 12.23 16.27
CA SER A 606 25.64 11.04 15.92
C SER A 606 24.80 9.91 15.25
N ARG A 607 23.46 10.00 15.27
CA ARG A 607 22.56 9.05 14.58
C ARG A 607 22.33 9.38 13.09
N GLY A 608 22.61 10.58 12.66
CA GLY A 608 22.22 11.12 11.34
C GLY A 608 23.30 11.10 10.28
N MET A 609 24.46 10.51 10.57
CA MET A 609 25.51 10.21 9.60
C MET A 609 25.60 8.67 9.49
#